data_7dc1a434a279010098d3535e861d2314
#
_entry.id   7dc1a434a279010098d3535e861d2314
#
_cell.length_a   1.000
_cell.length_b   1.000
_cell.length_c   1.000
_cell.angle_alpha   90.00
_cell.angle_beta   90.00
_cell.angle_gamma   90.00
#
_symmetry.space_group_name_H-M   'P 1'
#
loop_
_entity.id
_entity.type
_entity.pdbx_description
1 polymer ?
#
loop_
_entity_poly.entity_id
_entity_poly.type
_entity_poly.pdbx_seq_one_letter_code
_entity_poly.pdbx_strand_id
1 'polypeptide(L)'
;MNKMKQHIYRAMLWLLPWLCAVPLASCSFDDDIDTGGDGTATLQLSITAREEGDLNTRADEVGTNGEYMHNLCVLIVDGTNVVTKKLLPNTDDEFAGNTAAQQGNLKSWVSDPFTLPEGTYTVYAFANIDTYYDNLWGSLTGLQSGASLTTLNVDIDNIVLEDPAAKLNFAEGKFIPMSAKQQVEVTASTKSISIGLDRLVSKIRMSITGKANTKVTALSFGGYADKITLFSDKTLEGEAYSTTKTITVPEGGWSLDNDGKLTIPDFYVNSSPADHKFNVSVTTDEMNGMTYEATTARGELPRNSIFPLTLQLNDYGLDLKAQCWVSPIGSFPVVVNVGFAQDTYEITVPEGCQFEFTVNGINGATDGVTDLACTWNMPDGVSGIAFDGETTGVTTVKGHVTASAGKTVDLSLLVTWQYNGATYKRTYTVKLTTDDLTNYPLYIKQTRASEFGLDYLRHEMLNMFKK
;
A
#
# COMPACT_ATOMS: atom_id res chain seq x y z
N MET A 1 -17.76 33.93 -34.91
CA MET A 1 -18.12 32.64 -34.29
C MET A 1 -17.88 32.64 -32.78
N ASN A 2 -18.04 33.79 -32.09
CA ASN A 2 -17.70 33.97 -30.65
C ASN A 2 -18.81 34.64 -29.81
N LYS A 3 -20.04 34.67 -30.29
CA LYS A 3 -21.18 35.22 -29.49
C LYS A 3 -22.23 34.16 -29.06
N MET A 4 -22.07 32.91 -29.50
CA MET A 4 -23.03 31.85 -29.15
C MET A 4 -22.63 30.95 -27.96
N LYS A 5 -21.39 31.07 -27.47
CA LYS A 5 -20.90 30.32 -26.30
C LYS A 5 -21.16 30.99 -24.95
N GLN A 6 -21.50 32.27 -24.93
CA GLN A 6 -21.78 33.01 -23.68
C GLN A 6 -23.22 32.90 -23.18
N HIS A 7 -24.16 32.45 -24.01
CA HIS A 7 -25.57 32.32 -23.58
C HIS A 7 -25.89 30.95 -22.99
N ILE A 8 -25.06 29.93 -23.22
CA ILE A 8 -25.29 28.57 -22.66
C ILE A 8 -24.83 28.52 -21.18
N TYR A 9 -23.80 29.28 -20.80
CA TYR A 9 -23.33 29.32 -19.40
C TYR A 9 -24.21 30.14 -18.45
N ARG A 10 -25.04 31.05 -18.95
CA ARG A 10 -25.96 31.82 -18.13
C ARG A 10 -27.33 31.18 -17.88
N ALA A 11 -27.75 30.22 -18.70
CA ALA A 11 -28.98 29.47 -18.53
C ALA A 11 -28.84 28.29 -17.54
N MET A 12 -27.59 27.81 -17.27
CA MET A 12 -27.34 26.67 -16.37
C MET A 12 -27.19 27.09 -14.91
N LEU A 13 -27.05 28.36 -14.60
CA LEU A 13 -26.90 28.86 -13.22
C LEU A 13 -28.19 29.19 -12.50
N TRP A 14 -29.37 29.07 -13.15
CA TRP A 14 -30.68 29.40 -12.57
C TRP A 14 -31.58 28.16 -12.33
N LEU A 15 -31.09 26.93 -12.58
CA LEU A 15 -31.84 25.68 -12.39
C LEU A 15 -31.39 24.85 -11.18
N LEU A 16 -30.44 25.34 -10.36
CA LEU A 16 -29.87 24.56 -9.26
C LEU A 16 -30.38 24.86 -7.84
N PRO A 17 -31.43 25.62 -7.56
CA PRO A 17 -31.96 25.69 -6.18
C PRO A 17 -33.25 24.93 -5.95
N TRP A 18 -33.79 24.11 -6.88
CA TRP A 18 -35.11 23.50 -6.67
C TRP A 18 -35.12 21.97 -6.55
N LEU A 19 -33.97 21.30 -6.38
CA LEU A 19 -33.95 19.84 -6.29
C LEU A 19 -33.43 19.29 -4.95
N CYS A 20 -33.40 20.06 -3.88
CA CYS A 20 -33.04 19.58 -2.53
C CYS A 20 -34.13 19.83 -1.49
N ALA A 21 -35.40 19.73 -1.86
CA ALA A 21 -36.50 19.59 -0.93
C ALA A 21 -37.23 18.27 -1.20
N VAL A 22 -36.56 17.16 -0.97
CA VAL A 22 -37.25 15.91 -0.64
C VAL A 22 -37.66 16.09 0.83
N PRO A 23 -38.94 16.23 1.18
CA PRO A 23 -39.34 16.14 2.57
C PRO A 23 -38.99 14.70 2.98
N LEU A 24 -38.04 14.56 3.93
CA LEU A 24 -38.02 13.39 4.79
C LEU A 24 -39.43 13.32 5.39
N ALA A 25 -40.27 12.49 4.82
CA ALA A 25 -41.47 12.06 5.48
C ALA A 25 -40.99 11.28 6.71
N SER A 26 -40.71 12.02 7.78
CA SER A 26 -40.81 11.52 9.12
C SER A 26 -42.22 10.96 9.23
N CYS A 27 -42.38 9.65 9.20
CA CYS A 27 -43.54 9.01 9.80
C CYS A 27 -43.54 9.41 11.26
N SER A 28 -44.18 10.52 11.60
CA SER A 28 -44.65 10.77 12.93
C SER A 28 -45.75 9.75 13.18
N PHE A 29 -45.42 8.65 13.81
CA PHE A 29 -46.37 7.91 14.59
C PHE A 29 -46.67 8.83 15.81
N ASP A 30 -47.66 9.70 15.67
CA ASP A 30 -48.35 10.32 16.78
C ASP A 30 -49.29 9.27 17.38
N ASP A 31 -48.70 8.27 18.03
CA ASP A 31 -49.37 7.58 19.10
C ASP A 31 -48.98 8.32 20.38
N ASP A 32 -50.00 8.96 21.01
CA ASP A 32 -49.93 9.45 22.38
C ASP A 32 -49.51 8.31 23.31
N ILE A 33 -48.19 8.07 23.41
CA ILE A 33 -47.63 7.24 24.47
C ILE A 33 -47.69 8.12 25.72
N ASP A 34 -48.63 7.79 26.58
CA ASP A 34 -48.73 8.29 27.93
C ASP A 34 -47.36 8.33 28.60
N THR A 35 -46.77 9.49 28.72
CA THR A 35 -45.54 9.70 29.46
C THR A 35 -45.85 9.57 30.93
N GLY A 36 -46.00 8.32 31.38
CA GLY A 36 -46.07 7.99 32.79
C GLY A 36 -44.85 8.54 33.50
N GLY A 37 -45.03 9.46 34.43
CA GLY A 37 -43.99 10.20 35.13
C GLY A 37 -43.26 9.39 36.17
N ASP A 38 -42.71 8.23 35.83
CA ASP A 38 -41.93 7.36 36.71
C ASP A 38 -40.42 7.30 36.38
N GLY A 39 -39.92 8.23 35.56
CA GLY A 39 -38.51 8.34 35.21
C GLY A 39 -38.02 7.21 34.30
N THR A 40 -38.90 6.69 33.41
CA THR A 40 -38.55 5.70 32.41
C THR A 40 -38.77 6.20 30.99
N ALA A 41 -37.94 5.76 30.05
CA ALA A 41 -38.08 5.99 28.61
C ALA A 41 -38.45 4.70 27.89
N THR A 42 -39.44 4.78 26.96
CA THR A 42 -39.68 3.71 25.98
C THR A 42 -38.95 4.07 24.70
N LEU A 43 -38.00 3.26 24.28
CA LEU A 43 -37.11 3.56 23.17
C LEU A 43 -36.83 2.35 22.31
N GLN A 44 -36.29 2.56 21.13
CA GLN A 44 -35.72 1.54 20.23
C GLN A 44 -34.21 1.68 20.11
N LEU A 45 -33.56 0.57 19.88
CA LEU A 45 -32.12 0.51 19.62
C LEU A 45 -31.88 0.26 18.13
N SER A 46 -31.09 1.11 17.48
CA SER A 46 -30.69 0.95 16.09
C SER A 46 -29.18 0.69 16.01
N ILE A 47 -28.78 -0.43 15.45
CA ILE A 47 -27.38 -0.80 15.23
C ILE A 47 -27.11 -0.84 13.73
N THR A 48 -26.06 -0.14 13.27
CA THR A 48 -25.73 -0.05 11.85
C THR A 48 -24.25 -0.31 11.65
N ALA A 49 -23.89 -1.19 10.72
CA ALA A 49 -22.53 -1.29 10.22
C ALA A 49 -22.22 -0.01 9.44
N ARG A 50 -21.24 0.78 9.92
CA ARG A 50 -20.87 2.04 9.25
C ARG A 50 -20.28 1.76 7.89
N GLU A 51 -20.47 2.68 6.96
CA GLU A 51 -19.74 2.64 5.68
C GLU A 51 -18.26 2.86 5.92
N GLU A 52 -17.43 2.32 5.05
CA GLU A 52 -15.98 2.50 5.14
C GLU A 52 -15.59 3.89 4.63
N GLY A 53 -14.76 4.60 5.41
CA GLY A 53 -14.23 5.91 5.02
C GLY A 53 -13.00 5.78 4.12
N ASP A 54 -13.03 6.34 2.92
CA ASP A 54 -11.85 6.45 2.05
C ASP A 54 -10.92 7.55 2.57
N LEU A 55 -9.67 7.19 2.89
CA LEU A 55 -8.70 8.08 3.50
C LEU A 55 -8.20 9.21 2.58
N ASN A 56 -8.35 9.08 1.27
CA ASN A 56 -7.96 10.10 0.32
C ASN A 56 -9.13 11.02 -0.07
N THR A 57 -10.30 10.44 -0.34
CA THR A 57 -11.46 11.18 -0.85
C THR A 57 -12.42 11.58 0.27
N ARG A 58 -12.35 10.95 1.45
CA ARG A 58 -13.30 11.06 2.56
C ARG A 58 -14.74 10.70 2.15
N ALA A 59 -14.90 9.96 1.06
CA ALA A 59 -16.18 9.43 0.64
C ALA A 59 -16.43 8.10 1.35
N ASP A 60 -17.67 7.89 1.79
CA ASP A 60 -18.08 6.62 2.36
C ASP A 60 -18.42 5.64 1.22
N GLU A 61 -18.00 4.40 1.37
CA GLU A 61 -18.26 3.34 0.42
C GLU A 61 -19.23 2.30 1.00
N VAL A 62 -20.21 1.91 0.20
CA VAL A 62 -21.18 0.88 0.57
C VAL A 62 -20.46 -0.47 0.65
N GLY A 63 -20.55 -1.13 1.81
CA GLY A 63 -19.96 -2.45 2.03
C GLY A 63 -20.57 -3.54 1.16
N THR A 64 -19.83 -4.62 0.99
CA THR A 64 -20.30 -5.83 0.32
C THR A 64 -20.96 -6.78 1.32
N ASN A 65 -21.59 -7.84 0.82
CA ASN A 65 -22.25 -8.85 1.64
C ASN A 65 -21.38 -9.41 2.77
N GLY A 66 -20.09 -9.71 2.50
CA GLY A 66 -19.15 -10.21 3.50
C GLY A 66 -18.71 -9.18 4.55
N GLU A 67 -19.06 -7.91 4.35
CA GLU A 67 -18.64 -6.77 5.18
C GLU A 67 -19.75 -6.29 6.12
N TYR A 68 -20.89 -6.97 6.16
CA TYR A 68 -22.01 -6.67 7.05
C TYR A 68 -22.07 -7.58 8.26
N MET A 69 -23.05 -7.33 9.15
CA MET A 69 -23.28 -8.15 10.33
C MET A 69 -23.91 -9.49 9.94
N HIS A 70 -23.34 -10.59 10.41
CA HIS A 70 -23.88 -11.95 10.29
C HIS A 70 -24.32 -12.54 11.63
N ASN A 71 -23.98 -11.89 12.70
CA ASN A 71 -24.50 -12.05 14.04
C ASN A 71 -24.35 -10.72 14.78
N LEU A 72 -24.99 -10.56 15.92
CA LEU A 72 -24.94 -9.31 16.68
C LEU A 72 -25.11 -9.59 18.17
N CYS A 73 -24.28 -8.98 18.99
CA CYS A 73 -24.52 -8.86 20.43
C CYS A 73 -24.55 -7.39 20.82
N VAL A 74 -25.56 -7.02 21.62
CA VAL A 74 -25.65 -5.71 22.23
C VAL A 74 -25.90 -5.86 23.72
N LEU A 75 -25.10 -5.16 24.52
CA LEU A 75 -25.25 -5.04 25.96
C LEU A 75 -25.46 -3.56 26.32
N ILE A 76 -26.50 -3.27 27.08
CA ILE A 76 -26.71 -1.99 27.71
C ILE A 76 -26.38 -2.17 29.20
N VAL A 77 -25.46 -1.38 29.70
CA VAL A 77 -24.84 -1.60 31.02
C VAL A 77 -24.95 -0.33 31.86
N ASP A 78 -25.44 -0.47 33.09
CA ASP A 78 -25.40 0.56 34.12
C ASP A 78 -24.26 0.21 35.10
N GLY A 79 -23.21 1.03 35.11
CA GLY A 79 -21.96 0.74 35.81
C GLY A 79 -21.34 -0.59 35.34
N THR A 80 -21.53 -1.67 36.11
CA THR A 80 -21.11 -3.03 35.71
C THR A 80 -22.30 -3.97 35.46
N ASN A 81 -23.54 -3.54 35.67
CA ASN A 81 -24.70 -4.39 35.59
C ASN A 81 -25.32 -4.35 34.19
N VAL A 82 -25.55 -5.49 33.60
CA VAL A 82 -26.24 -5.63 32.31
C VAL A 82 -27.72 -5.40 32.49
N VAL A 83 -28.22 -4.27 32.03
CA VAL A 83 -29.64 -3.92 32.07
C VAL A 83 -30.38 -4.64 30.96
N THR A 84 -29.84 -4.63 29.77
CA THR A 84 -30.43 -5.27 28.60
C THR A 84 -29.36 -6.01 27.80
N LYS A 85 -29.70 -7.23 27.37
CA LYS A 85 -28.90 -8.02 26.44
C LYS A 85 -29.74 -8.41 25.23
N LYS A 86 -29.20 -8.19 24.04
CA LYS A 86 -29.67 -8.78 22.79
C LYS A 86 -28.54 -9.60 22.20
N LEU A 87 -28.77 -10.88 21.95
CA LEU A 87 -27.82 -11.80 21.34
C LEU A 87 -28.54 -12.45 20.16
N LEU A 88 -28.09 -12.14 18.96
CA LEU A 88 -28.63 -12.61 17.70
C LEU A 88 -27.53 -13.46 17.03
N PRO A 89 -27.57 -14.80 17.17
CA PRO A 89 -26.66 -15.68 16.44
C PRO A 89 -26.99 -15.65 14.93
N ASN A 90 -26.06 -16.14 14.10
CA ASN A 90 -26.26 -16.22 12.65
C ASN A 90 -27.47 -17.10 12.21
N THR A 91 -27.98 -17.93 13.11
CA THR A 91 -29.18 -18.76 12.93
C THR A 91 -30.46 -18.06 13.32
N ASP A 92 -30.41 -16.84 13.83
CA ASP A 92 -31.57 -16.06 14.23
C ASP A 92 -32.43 -15.70 13.01
N ASP A 93 -33.75 -15.68 13.19
CA ASP A 93 -34.71 -15.43 12.12
C ASP A 93 -34.54 -14.02 11.51
N GLU A 94 -34.01 -13.06 12.28
CA GLU A 94 -33.70 -11.72 11.79
C GLU A 94 -32.62 -11.71 10.70
N PHE A 95 -31.67 -12.66 10.73
CA PHE A 95 -30.70 -12.89 9.65
C PHE A 95 -31.24 -13.80 8.56
N ALA A 96 -32.06 -14.80 8.92
CA ALA A 96 -32.64 -15.78 8.00
C ALA A 96 -33.68 -15.20 7.03
N GLY A 97 -34.37 -14.13 7.42
CA GLY A 97 -35.40 -13.45 6.60
C GLY A 97 -34.87 -12.69 5.39
N ASN A 98 -33.56 -12.54 5.26
CA ASN A 98 -32.93 -11.88 4.14
C ASN A 98 -32.97 -12.75 2.88
N THR A 99 -33.12 -12.10 1.70
CA THR A 99 -33.14 -12.80 0.42
C THR A 99 -31.86 -13.61 0.19
N ALA A 100 -31.91 -14.63 -0.68
CA ALA A 100 -30.74 -15.42 -1.06
C ALA A 100 -29.53 -14.56 -1.51
N ALA A 101 -29.78 -13.35 -2.02
CA ALA A 101 -28.74 -12.40 -2.38
C ALA A 101 -28.02 -11.77 -1.20
N GLN A 102 -28.63 -11.75 -0.02
CA GLN A 102 -28.05 -11.15 1.20
C GLN A 102 -27.41 -12.18 2.13
N GLN A 103 -27.64 -13.48 1.88
CA GLN A 103 -26.99 -14.59 2.57
C GLN A 103 -26.96 -14.46 4.11
N GLY A 104 -28.07 -14.03 4.70
CA GLY A 104 -28.18 -13.93 6.15
C GLY A 104 -27.28 -12.86 6.78
N ASN A 105 -27.19 -11.68 6.18
CA ASN A 105 -26.50 -10.52 6.76
C ASN A 105 -27.43 -9.32 6.93
N LEU A 106 -27.05 -8.43 7.82
CA LEU A 106 -27.72 -7.16 8.05
C LEU A 106 -26.74 -5.99 7.95
N LYS A 107 -27.12 -4.96 7.19
CA LYS A 107 -26.46 -3.66 7.26
C LYS A 107 -26.88 -2.88 8.51
N SER A 108 -28.14 -2.97 8.89
CA SER A 108 -28.72 -2.34 10.09
C SER A 108 -29.74 -3.25 10.74
N TRP A 109 -29.83 -3.15 12.04
CA TRP A 109 -30.81 -3.83 12.87
C TRP A 109 -31.50 -2.84 13.79
N VAL A 110 -32.79 -3.04 14.03
CA VAL A 110 -33.62 -2.21 14.93
C VAL A 110 -34.36 -3.14 15.88
N SER A 111 -34.26 -2.86 17.18
CA SER A 111 -34.96 -3.64 18.20
C SER A 111 -36.45 -3.34 18.22
N ASP A 112 -37.22 -4.27 18.78
CA ASP A 112 -38.54 -3.91 19.33
C ASP A 112 -38.38 -2.83 20.38
N PRO A 113 -39.43 -2.00 20.61
CA PRO A 113 -39.46 -1.04 21.72
C PRO A 113 -39.24 -1.72 23.08
N PHE A 114 -38.44 -1.10 23.93
CA PHE A 114 -38.24 -1.55 25.31
C PHE A 114 -38.08 -0.34 26.24
N THR A 115 -38.23 -0.56 27.54
CA THR A 115 -38.15 0.51 28.55
C THR A 115 -36.81 0.49 29.27
N LEU A 116 -36.24 1.68 29.47
CA LEU A 116 -35.08 1.92 30.33
C LEU A 116 -35.42 3.05 31.32
N PRO A 117 -34.96 2.96 32.58
CA PRO A 117 -34.94 4.10 33.50
C PRO A 117 -34.09 5.24 32.93
N GLU A 118 -34.37 6.47 33.38
CA GLU A 118 -33.49 7.60 33.10
C GLU A 118 -32.11 7.34 33.74
N GLY A 119 -31.04 7.67 33.00
CA GLY A 119 -29.69 7.42 33.49
C GLY A 119 -28.66 7.46 32.38
N THR A 120 -27.41 7.22 32.78
CA THR A 120 -26.28 7.12 31.87
C THR A 120 -25.85 5.66 31.74
N TYR A 121 -25.85 5.17 30.52
CA TYR A 121 -25.56 3.77 30.19
C TYR A 121 -24.34 3.66 29.29
N THR A 122 -23.60 2.55 29.40
CA THR A 122 -22.60 2.17 28.41
C THR A 122 -23.22 1.10 27.50
N VAL A 123 -23.24 1.35 26.20
CA VAL A 123 -23.67 0.39 25.20
C VAL A 123 -22.44 -0.25 24.57
N TYR A 124 -22.33 -1.56 24.68
CA TYR A 124 -21.38 -2.40 23.95
C TYR A 124 -22.14 -3.08 22.82
N ALA A 125 -21.70 -2.89 21.60
CA ALA A 125 -22.25 -3.57 20.44
C ALA A 125 -21.12 -4.16 19.60
N PHE A 126 -21.26 -5.43 19.19
CA PHE A 126 -20.27 -6.10 18.38
C PHE A 126 -20.88 -7.21 17.54
N ALA A 127 -20.31 -7.42 16.37
CA ALA A 127 -20.76 -8.38 15.39
C ALA A 127 -19.59 -9.20 14.83
N ASN A 128 -19.87 -10.43 14.37
CA ASN A 128 -18.94 -11.33 13.70
C ASN A 128 -17.71 -11.70 14.55
N ILE A 129 -17.82 -11.74 15.87
CA ILE A 129 -16.69 -12.08 16.76
C ILE A 129 -16.68 -13.53 17.20
N ASP A 130 -17.73 -14.27 16.96
CA ASP A 130 -17.92 -15.67 17.38
C ASP A 130 -16.80 -16.59 16.89
N THR A 131 -16.27 -16.36 15.68
CA THR A 131 -15.17 -17.13 15.10
C THR A 131 -13.77 -16.64 15.52
N TYR A 132 -13.68 -15.51 16.22
CA TYR A 132 -12.41 -14.91 16.66
C TYR A 132 -12.15 -15.04 18.15
N TYR A 133 -13.23 -15.14 18.94
CA TYR A 133 -13.15 -15.20 20.39
C TYR A 133 -14.28 -16.09 20.96
N ASP A 134 -14.16 -17.39 20.78
CA ASP A 134 -15.17 -18.40 21.15
C ASP A 134 -15.62 -18.30 22.60
N ASN A 135 -14.69 -18.07 23.53
CA ASN A 135 -15.00 -18.00 24.96
C ASN A 135 -15.96 -16.84 25.31
N LEU A 136 -15.87 -15.72 24.62
CA LEU A 136 -16.76 -14.59 24.86
C LEU A 136 -18.18 -14.92 24.40
N TRP A 137 -18.35 -15.43 23.16
CA TRP A 137 -19.67 -15.72 22.60
C TRP A 137 -20.41 -16.79 23.43
N GLY A 138 -19.71 -17.83 23.86
CA GLY A 138 -20.27 -18.85 24.77
C GLY A 138 -20.67 -18.27 26.14
N SER A 139 -19.84 -17.41 26.72
CA SER A 139 -20.13 -16.73 28.00
C SER A 139 -21.33 -15.77 27.88
N LEU A 140 -21.45 -15.05 26.74
CA LEU A 140 -22.58 -14.15 26.48
C LEU A 140 -23.91 -14.92 26.36
N THR A 141 -23.90 -16.13 25.86
CA THR A 141 -25.14 -16.97 25.80
C THR A 141 -25.74 -17.19 27.17
N GLY A 142 -24.90 -17.43 28.19
CA GLY A 142 -25.33 -17.67 29.58
C GLY A 142 -25.63 -16.39 30.38
N LEU A 143 -25.17 -15.21 29.90
CA LEU A 143 -25.35 -13.96 30.61
C LEU A 143 -26.82 -13.52 30.66
N GLN A 144 -27.35 -13.23 31.86
CA GLN A 144 -28.73 -12.77 32.04
C GLN A 144 -28.77 -11.24 32.25
N SER A 145 -29.90 -10.60 31.91
CA SER A 145 -30.19 -9.22 32.35
C SER A 145 -30.22 -9.19 33.89
N GLY A 146 -29.62 -8.13 34.46
CA GLY A 146 -29.39 -7.99 35.89
C GLY A 146 -28.08 -8.57 36.40
N ALA A 147 -27.37 -9.39 35.58
CA ALA A 147 -26.05 -9.90 35.95
C ALA A 147 -24.96 -8.85 35.79
N SER A 148 -23.89 -8.97 36.57
CA SER A 148 -22.70 -8.13 36.41
C SER A 148 -21.84 -8.64 35.24
N LEU A 149 -21.25 -7.72 34.45
CA LEU A 149 -20.24 -8.03 33.43
C LEU A 149 -19.06 -8.82 34.00
N THR A 150 -18.76 -8.65 35.29
CA THR A 150 -17.67 -9.40 35.94
C THR A 150 -17.92 -10.91 35.99
N THR A 151 -19.16 -11.35 35.76
CA THR A 151 -19.51 -12.80 35.69
C THR A 151 -19.08 -13.44 34.37
N LEU A 152 -18.67 -12.64 33.36
CA LEU A 152 -18.20 -13.17 32.09
C LEU A 152 -16.86 -13.89 32.16
N ASN A 153 -16.10 -13.77 33.26
CA ASN A 153 -14.72 -14.24 33.37
C ASN A 153 -13.78 -13.67 32.29
N VAL A 154 -14.18 -12.58 31.64
CA VAL A 154 -13.46 -11.88 30.59
C VAL A 154 -13.62 -10.39 30.83
N ASP A 155 -12.50 -9.65 30.82
CA ASP A 155 -12.54 -8.20 30.81
C ASP A 155 -12.93 -7.72 29.40
N ILE A 156 -14.21 -7.37 29.23
CA ILE A 156 -14.76 -7.02 27.91
C ILE A 156 -14.08 -5.79 27.29
N ASP A 157 -13.56 -4.89 28.12
CA ASP A 157 -12.88 -3.67 27.68
C ASP A 157 -11.45 -3.93 27.18
N ASN A 158 -10.85 -5.04 27.58
CA ASN A 158 -9.47 -5.40 27.25
C ASN A 158 -9.34 -6.66 26.38
N ILE A 159 -10.41 -7.03 25.67
CA ILE A 159 -10.36 -8.14 24.71
C ILE A 159 -9.42 -7.78 23.56
N VAL A 160 -8.46 -8.66 23.31
CA VAL A 160 -7.51 -8.58 22.20
C VAL A 160 -7.81 -9.71 21.22
N LEU A 161 -7.87 -9.36 19.93
CA LEU A 161 -8.01 -10.30 18.82
C LEU A 161 -6.64 -10.48 18.15
N GLU A 162 -6.21 -11.74 18.05
CA GLU A 162 -4.95 -12.12 17.40
C GLU A 162 -5.19 -12.24 15.90
N ASP A 163 -4.57 -11.36 15.13
CA ASP A 163 -4.58 -11.27 13.66
C ASP A 163 -5.93 -11.63 13.00
N PRO A 164 -6.98 -10.87 13.27
CA PRO A 164 -8.28 -11.15 12.67
C PRO A 164 -8.29 -11.02 11.15
N ALA A 165 -7.46 -10.14 10.57
CA ALA A 165 -7.39 -9.99 9.12
C ALA A 165 -6.83 -11.22 8.40
N ALA A 166 -5.93 -11.99 9.03
CA ALA A 166 -5.43 -13.25 8.49
C ALA A 166 -6.47 -14.38 8.55
N LYS A 167 -7.41 -14.29 9.49
CA LYS A 167 -8.45 -15.31 9.69
C LYS A 167 -9.67 -15.10 8.81
N LEU A 168 -9.79 -13.98 8.09
CA LEU A 168 -10.92 -13.69 7.22
C LEU A 168 -11.07 -14.76 6.14
N ASN A 169 -12.24 -15.37 6.08
CA ASN A 169 -12.63 -16.32 5.03
C ASN A 169 -14.17 -16.33 4.91
N PHE A 170 -14.69 -15.48 4.02
CA PHE A 170 -16.13 -15.32 3.84
C PHE A 170 -16.83 -16.60 3.39
N ALA A 171 -16.12 -17.45 2.65
CA ALA A 171 -16.67 -18.75 2.23
C ALA A 171 -16.85 -19.74 3.39
N GLU A 172 -16.06 -19.59 4.46
CA GLU A 172 -16.14 -20.40 5.68
C GLU A 172 -16.93 -19.71 6.80
N GLY A 173 -17.58 -18.56 6.53
CA GLY A 173 -18.35 -17.82 7.52
C GLY A 173 -17.50 -17.02 8.52
N LYS A 174 -16.22 -16.76 8.20
CA LYS A 174 -15.33 -15.92 9.00
C LYS A 174 -15.39 -14.49 8.45
N PHE A 175 -16.36 -13.72 8.93
CA PHE A 175 -16.66 -12.38 8.48
C PHE A 175 -15.87 -11.33 9.24
N ILE A 176 -15.90 -10.09 8.77
CA ILE A 176 -15.14 -8.98 9.37
C ILE A 176 -15.68 -8.68 10.77
N PRO A 177 -14.86 -8.74 11.83
CA PRO A 177 -15.28 -8.39 13.18
C PRO A 177 -15.54 -6.88 13.28
N MET A 178 -16.61 -6.51 13.97
CA MET A 178 -17.05 -5.13 14.16
C MET A 178 -17.37 -4.86 15.61
N SER A 179 -17.16 -3.61 16.05
CA SER A 179 -17.52 -3.22 17.40
C SER A 179 -17.83 -1.74 17.52
N ALA A 180 -18.56 -1.39 18.58
CA ALA A 180 -18.70 -0.05 19.10
C ALA A 180 -18.89 -0.11 20.63
N LYS A 181 -18.35 0.90 21.31
CA LYS A 181 -18.60 1.20 22.72
C LYS A 181 -18.98 2.65 22.83
N GLN A 182 -20.16 2.94 23.34
CA GLN A 182 -20.65 4.31 23.44
C GLN A 182 -21.35 4.54 24.76
N GLN A 183 -21.07 5.66 25.41
CA GLN A 183 -21.86 6.14 26.55
C GLN A 183 -23.09 6.91 26.02
N VAL A 184 -24.25 6.62 26.57
CA VAL A 184 -25.54 7.25 26.18
C VAL A 184 -26.25 7.73 27.40
N GLU A 185 -26.87 8.90 27.29
CA GLU A 185 -27.78 9.45 28.31
C GLU A 185 -29.24 9.20 27.90
N VAL A 186 -29.99 8.57 28.77
CA VAL A 186 -31.41 8.26 28.58
C VAL A 186 -32.22 9.20 29.48
N THR A 187 -33.14 9.93 28.87
CA THR A 187 -34.12 10.83 29.54
C THR A 187 -35.51 10.36 29.16
N ALA A 188 -36.56 10.82 29.85
CA ALA A 188 -37.95 10.50 29.52
C ALA A 188 -38.32 10.82 28.06
N SER A 189 -37.65 11.76 27.43
CA SER A 189 -37.85 12.12 26.01
C SER A 189 -37.06 11.28 25.00
N THR A 190 -36.17 10.39 25.44
CA THR A 190 -35.35 9.55 24.56
C THR A 190 -36.24 8.52 23.87
N LYS A 191 -36.28 8.53 22.54
CA LYS A 191 -37.10 7.61 21.73
C LYS A 191 -36.25 6.56 21.02
N SER A 192 -34.95 6.81 20.82
CA SER A 192 -34.03 5.87 20.17
C SER A 192 -32.58 6.04 20.62
N ILE A 193 -31.82 4.96 20.59
CA ILE A 193 -30.37 4.95 20.72
C ILE A 193 -29.83 4.40 19.40
N SER A 194 -28.94 5.16 18.75
CA SER A 194 -28.30 4.72 17.49
C SER A 194 -26.81 4.48 17.69
N ILE A 195 -26.35 3.31 17.35
CA ILE A 195 -24.96 2.87 17.47
C ILE A 195 -24.42 2.45 16.10
N GLY A 196 -23.32 3.03 15.69
CA GLY A 196 -22.60 2.61 14.48
C GLY A 196 -21.44 1.68 14.83
N LEU A 197 -21.40 0.51 14.24
CA LEU A 197 -20.29 -0.44 14.37
C LEU A 197 -19.20 -0.10 13.38
N ASP A 198 -17.97 -0.02 13.84
CA ASP A 198 -16.77 0.10 13.03
C ASP A 198 -16.14 -1.27 12.78
N ARG A 199 -15.77 -1.55 11.54
CA ARG A 199 -14.97 -2.74 11.20
C ARG A 199 -13.61 -2.62 11.86
N LEU A 200 -13.11 -3.69 12.45
CA LEU A 200 -11.84 -3.68 13.19
C LEU A 200 -10.62 -3.74 12.27
N VAL A 201 -10.81 -3.92 10.99
CA VAL A 201 -9.79 -4.00 9.96
C VAL A 201 -9.86 -2.80 9.03
N SER A 202 -8.79 -2.58 8.28
CA SER A 202 -8.71 -1.61 7.19
C SER A 202 -8.69 -2.36 5.86
N LYS A 203 -9.37 -1.83 4.86
CA LYS A 203 -9.38 -2.33 3.49
C LYS A 203 -8.25 -1.69 2.69
N ILE A 204 -7.42 -2.48 2.07
CA ILE A 204 -6.38 -2.00 1.16
C ILE A 204 -6.90 -2.08 -0.26
N ARG A 205 -6.96 -0.94 -0.92
CA ARG A 205 -7.28 -0.81 -2.34
C ARG A 205 -6.04 -0.44 -3.11
N MET A 206 -5.50 -1.41 -3.83
CA MET A 206 -4.21 -1.25 -4.48
C MET A 206 -4.35 -1.20 -6.00
N SER A 207 -3.66 -0.24 -6.61
CA SER A 207 -3.44 -0.18 -8.04
C SER A 207 -1.94 -0.17 -8.33
N ILE A 208 -1.54 -0.81 -9.42
CA ILE A 208 -0.16 -0.85 -9.88
C ILE A 208 -0.10 -0.23 -11.27
N THR A 209 0.87 0.63 -11.50
CA THR A 209 1.14 1.21 -12.82
C THR A 209 2.58 0.89 -13.23
N GLY A 210 2.80 0.69 -14.52
CA GLY A 210 4.10 0.34 -15.06
C GLY A 210 4.06 0.10 -16.57
N LYS A 211 4.99 -0.67 -17.07
CA LYS A 211 5.04 -1.06 -18.47
C LYS A 211 3.87 -2.00 -18.81
N ALA A 212 3.21 -1.73 -19.93
CA ALA A 212 2.12 -2.59 -20.42
C ALA A 212 2.57 -4.05 -20.57
N ASN A 213 1.66 -4.97 -20.22
CA ASN A 213 1.85 -6.41 -20.26
C ASN A 213 2.89 -6.99 -19.26
N THR A 214 3.50 -6.18 -18.39
CA THR A 214 4.26 -6.69 -17.25
C THR A 214 3.35 -7.53 -16.37
N LYS A 215 3.82 -8.69 -15.91
CA LYS A 215 3.06 -9.57 -15.02
C LYS A 215 3.56 -9.47 -13.60
N VAL A 216 2.65 -9.23 -12.67
CA VAL A 216 2.89 -9.36 -11.24
C VAL A 216 2.76 -10.83 -10.86
N THR A 217 3.84 -11.43 -10.36
CA THR A 217 3.92 -12.85 -9.99
C THR A 217 3.88 -13.09 -8.50
N ALA A 218 4.24 -12.08 -7.69
CA ALA A 218 4.06 -12.10 -6.25
C ALA A 218 3.79 -10.69 -5.72
N LEU A 219 3.02 -10.61 -4.64
CA LEU A 219 2.67 -9.38 -3.95
C LEU A 219 2.54 -9.63 -2.46
N SER A 220 3.13 -8.74 -1.65
CA SER A 220 2.93 -8.75 -0.21
C SER A 220 2.80 -7.33 0.34
N PHE A 221 2.07 -7.23 1.46
CA PHE A 221 1.89 -6.02 2.25
C PHE A 221 2.22 -6.33 3.70
N GLY A 222 3.15 -5.60 4.30
CA GLY A 222 3.68 -5.88 5.63
C GLY A 222 3.83 -4.66 6.51
N GLY A 223 4.14 -4.90 7.78
CA GLY A 223 4.36 -3.86 8.78
C GLY A 223 3.09 -3.37 9.45
N TYR A 224 2.00 -4.11 9.41
CA TYR A 224 0.77 -3.78 10.14
C TYR A 224 0.68 -4.52 11.49
N ALA A 225 -0.23 -4.07 12.35
CA ALA A 225 -0.41 -4.61 13.69
C ALA A 225 -0.79 -6.10 13.66
N ASP A 226 -0.15 -6.91 14.51
CA ASP A 226 -0.45 -8.34 14.66
C ASP A 226 -1.68 -8.61 15.55
N LYS A 227 -2.10 -7.61 16.33
CA LYS A 227 -3.21 -7.68 17.28
C LYS A 227 -4.05 -6.42 17.24
N ILE A 228 -5.31 -6.54 17.59
CA ILE A 228 -6.23 -5.41 17.77
C ILE A 228 -7.10 -5.59 19.00
N THR A 229 -7.45 -4.49 19.66
CA THR A 229 -8.44 -4.53 20.74
C THR A 229 -9.86 -4.57 20.17
N LEU A 230 -10.82 -5.12 20.91
CA LEU A 230 -12.19 -5.16 20.45
C LEU A 230 -12.87 -3.78 20.44
N PHE A 231 -12.70 -2.97 21.50
CA PHE A 231 -13.43 -1.71 21.66
C PHE A 231 -12.59 -0.43 21.66
N SER A 232 -11.30 -0.51 21.54
CA SER A 232 -10.41 0.61 21.68
C SER A 232 -9.41 0.70 20.53
N ASP A 233 -9.09 1.92 20.11
CA ASP A 233 -7.96 2.18 19.20
C ASP A 233 -6.64 2.37 19.95
N LYS A 234 -6.52 1.85 21.16
CA LYS A 234 -5.28 1.92 21.93
C LYS A 234 -4.20 1.09 21.27
N THR A 235 -3.01 1.66 21.18
CA THR A 235 -1.80 0.89 20.92
C THR A 235 -1.59 -0.09 22.08
N LEU A 236 -1.42 -1.37 21.76
CA LEU A 236 -1.16 -2.38 22.77
C LEU A 236 0.31 -2.32 23.20
N GLU A 237 0.57 -2.42 24.48
CA GLU A 237 1.96 -2.54 24.97
C GLU A 237 2.59 -3.82 24.39
N GLY A 238 3.79 -3.66 23.78
CA GLY A 238 4.51 -4.77 23.14
C GLY A 238 3.92 -5.22 21.83
N GLU A 239 3.06 -4.39 21.20
CA GLU A 239 2.52 -4.65 19.85
C GLU A 239 3.65 -4.75 18.84
N ALA A 240 3.62 -5.81 18.03
CA ALA A 240 4.54 -5.98 16.92
C ALA A 240 3.87 -5.54 15.61
N TYR A 241 4.61 -4.77 14.81
CA TYR A 241 4.22 -4.36 13.45
C TYR A 241 5.00 -5.17 12.42
N SER A 242 5.14 -6.47 12.65
CA SER A 242 5.94 -7.37 11.82
C SER A 242 5.10 -8.27 10.91
N THR A 243 3.79 -8.20 11.04
CA THR A 243 2.88 -9.05 10.26
C THR A 243 2.92 -8.66 8.80
N THR A 244 2.99 -9.67 7.94
CA THR A 244 2.99 -9.52 6.48
C THR A 244 1.94 -10.41 5.86
N LYS A 245 1.08 -9.83 5.04
CA LYS A 245 0.09 -10.54 4.24
C LYS A 245 0.64 -10.77 2.84
N THR A 246 0.76 -12.04 2.47
CA THR A 246 0.98 -12.43 1.08
C THR A 246 -0.36 -12.47 0.36
N ILE A 247 -0.48 -11.76 -0.75
CA ILE A 247 -1.68 -11.71 -1.56
C ILE A 247 -1.59 -12.84 -2.59
N THR A 248 -2.64 -13.67 -2.65
CA THR A 248 -2.69 -14.79 -3.59
C THR A 248 -2.75 -14.27 -5.03
N VAL A 249 -1.67 -14.45 -5.77
CA VAL A 249 -1.59 -14.16 -7.20
C VAL A 249 -1.98 -15.44 -7.97
N PRO A 250 -2.85 -15.35 -8.99
CA PRO A 250 -3.24 -16.53 -9.78
C PRO A 250 -2.04 -17.12 -10.52
N GLU A 251 -2.14 -18.39 -10.88
CA GLU A 251 -1.17 -19.05 -11.75
C GLU A 251 -1.04 -18.27 -13.08
N GLY A 252 0.18 -17.94 -13.47
CA GLY A 252 0.47 -17.10 -14.64
C GLY A 252 0.53 -15.60 -14.36
N GLY A 253 0.27 -15.16 -13.11
CA GLY A 253 0.38 -13.76 -12.68
C GLY A 253 -0.82 -12.89 -13.06
N TRP A 254 -0.83 -11.65 -12.55
CA TRP A 254 -1.71 -10.58 -13.01
C TRP A 254 -0.97 -9.72 -14.03
N SER A 255 -1.54 -9.52 -15.21
CA SER A 255 -0.95 -8.66 -16.24
C SER A 255 -1.43 -7.22 -16.11
N LEU A 256 -0.52 -6.26 -16.21
CA LEU A 256 -0.87 -4.87 -16.47
C LEU A 256 -1.52 -4.78 -17.84
N ASP A 257 -2.55 -3.95 -17.96
CA ASP A 257 -3.28 -3.73 -19.21
C ASP A 257 -2.44 -2.97 -20.27
N ASN A 258 -3.07 -2.64 -21.40
CA ASN A 258 -2.39 -1.89 -22.48
C ASN A 258 -2.02 -0.46 -22.10
N ASP A 259 -2.66 0.10 -21.06
CA ASP A 259 -2.34 1.42 -20.49
C ASP A 259 -1.32 1.31 -19.34
N GLY A 260 -0.78 0.11 -19.10
CA GLY A 260 0.16 -0.16 -18.02
C GLY A 260 -0.46 -0.08 -16.64
N LYS A 261 -1.75 -0.43 -16.48
CA LYS A 261 -2.47 -0.40 -15.20
C LYS A 261 -2.95 -1.77 -14.78
N LEU A 262 -2.96 -1.99 -13.48
CA LEU A 262 -3.51 -3.18 -12.84
C LEU A 262 -4.21 -2.78 -11.55
N THR A 263 -5.45 -3.19 -11.35
CA THR A 263 -6.16 -3.07 -10.08
C THR A 263 -6.13 -4.41 -9.38
N ILE A 264 -5.62 -4.44 -8.16
CA ILE A 264 -5.57 -5.63 -7.31
C ILE A 264 -6.93 -5.79 -6.62
N PRO A 265 -7.46 -7.01 -6.46
CA PRO A 265 -8.63 -7.24 -5.62
C PRO A 265 -8.42 -6.67 -4.22
N ASP A 266 -9.41 -5.96 -3.68
CA ASP A 266 -9.35 -5.41 -2.33
C ASP A 266 -9.02 -6.51 -1.31
N PHE A 267 -8.18 -6.21 -0.32
CA PHE A 267 -7.85 -7.12 0.77
C PHE A 267 -7.81 -6.38 2.11
N TYR A 268 -7.86 -7.13 3.19
CA TYR A 268 -7.95 -6.57 4.54
C TYR A 268 -6.69 -6.86 5.33
N VAL A 269 -6.31 -5.88 6.15
CA VAL A 269 -5.25 -5.97 7.16
C VAL A 269 -5.75 -5.40 8.48
N ASN A 270 -5.10 -5.73 9.58
CA ASN A 270 -5.49 -5.19 10.88
C ASN A 270 -5.30 -3.68 10.91
N SER A 271 -6.22 -2.97 11.55
CA SER A 271 -6.06 -1.54 11.81
C SER A 271 -4.76 -1.30 12.59
N SER A 272 -4.07 -0.23 12.25
CA SER A 272 -2.78 0.12 12.85
C SER A 272 -2.79 1.63 13.16
N PRO A 273 -3.17 2.02 14.37
CA PRO A 273 -3.39 3.43 14.73
C PRO A 273 -2.09 4.21 14.95
N ALA A 274 -0.98 3.52 15.15
CA ALA A 274 0.31 4.17 15.37
C ALA A 274 0.92 4.68 14.06
N ASP A 275 1.69 5.78 14.14
CA ASP A 275 2.48 6.28 13.02
C ASP A 275 3.61 5.29 12.69
N HIS A 276 3.36 4.43 11.73
CA HIS A 276 4.18 3.29 11.41
C HIS A 276 4.07 2.98 9.91
N LYS A 277 5.20 2.95 9.22
CA LYS A 277 5.23 2.76 7.77
C LYS A 277 5.06 1.29 7.38
N PHE A 278 4.33 1.05 6.31
CA PHE A 278 4.06 -0.28 5.77
C PHE A 278 5.02 -0.60 4.63
N ASN A 279 5.35 -1.87 4.48
CA ASN A 279 6.22 -2.36 3.44
C ASN A 279 5.40 -3.06 2.35
N VAL A 280 5.68 -2.74 1.10
CA VAL A 280 5.07 -3.40 -0.05
C VAL A 280 6.17 -4.03 -0.89
N SER A 281 6.00 -5.30 -1.24
CA SER A 281 6.92 -6.01 -2.13
C SER A 281 6.12 -6.55 -3.31
N VAL A 282 6.57 -6.24 -4.53
CA VAL A 282 5.96 -6.67 -5.79
C VAL A 282 7.03 -7.37 -6.61
N THR A 283 6.80 -8.63 -6.97
CA THR A 283 7.64 -9.35 -7.92
C THR A 283 6.95 -9.41 -9.28
N THR A 284 7.70 -9.15 -10.32
CA THR A 284 7.21 -9.18 -11.70
C THR A 284 7.91 -10.27 -12.51
N ASP A 285 7.42 -10.55 -13.72
CA ASP A 285 8.08 -11.43 -14.68
C ASP A 285 9.25 -10.75 -15.43
N GLU A 286 9.46 -9.46 -15.20
CA GLU A 286 10.58 -8.74 -15.80
C GLU A 286 11.91 -9.28 -15.29
N MET A 287 12.93 -9.33 -16.14
CA MET A 287 14.29 -9.74 -15.80
C MET A 287 14.39 -11.04 -14.99
N ASN A 288 13.57 -12.06 -15.32
CA ASN A 288 13.52 -13.35 -14.62
C ASN A 288 13.10 -13.28 -13.14
N GLY A 289 12.23 -12.35 -12.77
CA GLY A 289 11.68 -12.26 -11.43
C GLY A 289 12.16 -11.05 -10.64
N MET A 290 12.03 -9.86 -11.23
CA MET A 290 12.40 -8.62 -10.55
C MET A 290 11.45 -8.30 -9.40
N THR A 291 12.01 -8.00 -8.24
CA THR A 291 11.26 -7.58 -7.05
C THR A 291 11.48 -6.10 -6.78
N TYR A 292 10.37 -5.38 -6.64
CA TYR A 292 10.30 -3.99 -6.21
C TYR A 292 9.87 -3.95 -4.74
N GLU A 293 10.60 -3.21 -3.94
CA GLU A 293 10.27 -2.99 -2.53
C GLU A 293 10.06 -1.50 -2.30
N ALA A 294 8.98 -1.15 -1.63
CA ALA A 294 8.66 0.22 -1.29
C ALA A 294 8.11 0.31 0.14
N THR A 295 8.33 1.44 0.78
CA THR A 295 7.72 1.78 2.06
C THR A 295 6.69 2.88 1.84
N THR A 296 5.51 2.74 2.42
CA THR A 296 4.45 3.72 2.26
C THR A 296 4.82 5.07 2.89
N ALA A 297 4.35 6.16 2.29
CA ALA A 297 4.51 7.49 2.86
C ALA A 297 3.66 7.67 4.14
N ARG A 298 2.48 7.06 4.17
CA ARG A 298 1.54 7.08 5.29
C ARG A 298 1.72 5.84 6.14
N GLY A 299 1.67 5.99 7.45
CA GLY A 299 1.89 4.94 8.44
C GLY A 299 0.71 4.68 9.37
N GLU A 300 -0.51 5.00 8.98
CA GLU A 300 -1.72 4.86 9.79
C GLU A 300 -2.81 4.14 9.01
N LEU A 301 -3.42 3.14 9.63
CA LEU A 301 -4.56 2.38 9.13
C LEU A 301 -5.69 2.41 10.17
N PRO A 302 -6.54 3.45 10.18
CA PRO A 302 -7.67 3.52 11.10
C PRO A 302 -8.66 2.40 10.85
N ARG A 303 -9.40 2.01 11.89
CA ARG A 303 -10.55 1.11 11.76
C ARG A 303 -11.53 1.61 10.73
N ASN A 304 -12.26 0.70 10.12
CA ASN A 304 -13.34 1.00 9.18
C ASN A 304 -12.92 1.98 8.07
N SER A 305 -11.69 1.83 7.56
CA SER A 305 -11.13 2.72 6.55
C SER A 305 -10.66 1.99 5.30
N ILE A 306 -10.72 2.68 4.16
CA ILE A 306 -10.10 2.27 2.90
C ILE A 306 -8.77 3.00 2.76
N PHE A 307 -7.71 2.25 2.57
CA PHE A 307 -6.38 2.79 2.30
C PHE A 307 -6.07 2.61 0.81
N PRO A 308 -6.28 3.66 0.00
CA PRO A 308 -5.94 3.61 -1.41
C PRO A 308 -4.42 3.72 -1.56
N LEU A 309 -3.83 2.78 -2.29
CA LEU A 309 -2.40 2.69 -2.53
C LEU A 309 -2.14 2.55 -4.02
N THR A 310 -1.37 3.47 -4.58
CA THR A 310 -0.89 3.38 -5.96
C THR A 310 0.60 3.09 -5.95
N LEU A 311 0.98 1.96 -6.54
CA LEU A 311 2.37 1.58 -6.77
C LEU A 311 2.73 1.91 -8.20
N GLN A 312 3.85 2.59 -8.38
CA GLN A 312 4.39 2.85 -9.69
C GLN A 312 5.64 2.00 -9.88
N LEU A 313 5.56 1.02 -10.76
CA LEU A 313 6.71 0.26 -11.24
C LEU A 313 7.40 1.13 -12.29
N ASN A 314 8.20 2.08 -11.81
CA ASN A 314 8.86 3.00 -12.71
C ASN A 314 10.09 2.35 -13.32
N ASP A 315 10.25 2.55 -14.61
CA ASP A 315 11.52 2.39 -15.29
C ASP A 315 12.43 3.56 -14.90
N TYR A 316 12.90 3.55 -13.65
CA TYR A 316 13.93 4.47 -13.22
C TYR A 316 15.24 4.08 -13.91
N GLY A 317 15.52 4.73 -15.02
CA GLY A 317 16.81 4.62 -15.67
C GLY A 317 17.90 5.24 -14.80
N LEU A 318 19.14 4.88 -15.06
CA LEU A 318 20.30 5.45 -14.38
C LEU A 318 20.91 6.57 -15.22
N ASP A 319 21.33 7.65 -14.58
CA ASP A 319 22.35 8.56 -15.15
C ASP A 319 23.72 7.88 -14.98
N LEU A 320 24.00 6.92 -15.84
CA LEU A 320 25.25 6.16 -15.86
C LEU A 320 26.25 6.82 -16.80
N LYS A 321 27.41 7.19 -16.29
CA LYS A 321 28.53 7.70 -17.06
C LYS A 321 29.65 6.66 -17.09
N ALA A 322 30.32 6.61 -18.23
CA ALA A 322 31.47 5.76 -18.43
C ALA A 322 32.63 6.58 -18.97
N GLN A 323 33.82 6.31 -18.47
CA GLN A 323 35.08 6.85 -18.96
C GLN A 323 36.07 5.71 -19.15
N CYS A 324 36.91 5.82 -20.15
CA CYS A 324 38.01 4.89 -20.31
C CYS A 324 39.30 5.58 -20.80
N TRP A 325 40.42 5.01 -20.49
CA TRP A 325 41.74 5.49 -20.93
C TRP A 325 42.69 4.33 -21.14
N VAL A 326 43.63 4.51 -22.04
CA VAL A 326 44.74 3.59 -22.28
C VAL A 326 46.06 4.33 -22.06
N SER A 327 46.86 3.89 -21.11
CA SER A 327 48.13 4.52 -20.80
C SER A 327 49.23 4.02 -21.79
N PRO A 328 50.05 4.88 -22.38
CA PRO A 328 50.14 6.32 -22.29
C PRO A 328 49.30 7.10 -23.32
N ILE A 329 48.38 6.47 -24.04
CA ILE A 329 47.68 7.00 -25.20
C ILE A 329 46.72 8.13 -24.79
N GLY A 330 45.92 7.97 -23.71
CA GLY A 330 45.00 8.97 -23.20
C GLY A 330 43.57 8.46 -23.02
N SER A 331 42.62 9.39 -22.81
CA SER A 331 41.20 9.08 -22.59
C SER A 331 40.47 9.00 -23.92
N PHE A 332 39.45 8.10 -23.95
CA PHE A 332 38.59 7.88 -25.11
C PHE A 332 37.16 8.22 -24.76
N PRO A 333 36.38 8.79 -25.70
CA PRO A 333 34.96 8.98 -25.51
C PRO A 333 34.28 7.60 -25.47
N VAL A 334 33.43 7.40 -24.44
CA VAL A 334 32.62 6.21 -24.28
C VAL A 334 31.16 6.60 -24.39
N VAL A 335 30.41 5.88 -25.21
CA VAL A 335 28.97 6.05 -25.34
C VAL A 335 28.30 4.99 -24.48
N VAL A 336 27.35 5.40 -23.66
CA VAL A 336 26.48 4.54 -22.91
C VAL A 336 25.14 4.46 -23.67
N ASN A 337 24.87 3.32 -24.29
CA ASN A 337 23.58 3.07 -24.93
C ASN A 337 22.63 2.47 -23.92
N VAL A 338 21.39 2.98 -23.87
CA VAL A 338 20.36 2.54 -22.95
C VAL A 338 19.38 1.65 -23.70
N GLY A 339 19.14 0.45 -23.20
CA GLY A 339 18.11 -0.45 -23.71
C GLY A 339 16.70 0.12 -23.53
N PHE A 340 15.73 -0.40 -24.29
CA PHE A 340 14.36 0.12 -24.32
C PHE A 340 13.67 0.14 -22.95
N ALA A 341 13.95 -0.83 -22.09
CA ALA A 341 13.40 -0.94 -20.74
C ALA A 341 14.16 -0.11 -19.70
N GLN A 342 15.21 0.64 -20.09
CA GLN A 342 16.10 1.41 -19.22
C GLN A 342 16.71 0.60 -18.06
N ASP A 343 16.80 -0.70 -18.22
CA ASP A 343 17.36 -1.66 -17.27
C ASP A 343 18.68 -2.27 -17.77
N THR A 344 18.98 -2.09 -19.05
CA THR A 344 20.19 -2.59 -19.70
C THR A 344 20.96 -1.43 -20.30
N TYR A 345 22.24 -1.37 -19.98
CA TYR A 345 23.20 -0.35 -20.44
C TYR A 345 24.30 -1.04 -21.24
N GLU A 346 24.48 -0.62 -22.49
CA GLU A 346 25.54 -1.16 -23.34
C GLU A 346 26.71 -0.18 -23.40
N ILE A 347 27.88 -0.63 -23.02
CA ILE A 347 29.12 0.13 -22.98
C ILE A 347 30.16 -0.59 -23.80
N THR A 348 30.76 0.12 -24.75
CA THR A 348 31.89 -0.43 -25.53
C THR A 348 33.15 0.34 -25.16
N VAL A 349 34.21 -0.40 -24.83
CA VAL A 349 35.51 0.16 -24.43
C VAL A 349 36.62 -0.48 -25.23
N PRO A 350 37.75 0.23 -25.48
CA PRO A 350 38.90 -0.37 -26.18
C PRO A 350 39.57 -1.47 -25.35
N GLU A 351 40.14 -2.45 -26.03
CA GLU A 351 41.01 -3.44 -25.41
C GLU A 351 42.21 -2.75 -24.73
N GLY A 352 42.68 -3.33 -23.62
CA GLY A 352 43.81 -2.79 -22.86
C GLY A 352 43.50 -1.51 -22.07
N CYS A 353 42.23 -1.10 -21.97
CA CYS A 353 41.86 0.13 -21.25
C CYS A 353 41.74 -0.09 -19.76
N GLN A 354 41.86 1.02 -19.03
CA GLN A 354 41.26 1.21 -17.71
C GLN A 354 39.93 1.91 -17.89
N PHE A 355 38.94 1.62 -17.04
CA PHE A 355 37.61 2.22 -17.09
C PHE A 355 37.15 2.69 -15.71
N GLU A 356 36.24 3.64 -15.75
CA GLU A 356 35.49 4.12 -14.59
C GLU A 356 34.02 4.27 -14.97
N PHE A 357 33.13 3.63 -14.20
CA PHE A 357 31.69 3.76 -14.34
C PHE A 357 31.12 4.47 -13.12
N THR A 358 30.31 5.50 -13.33
CA THR A 358 29.72 6.29 -12.27
C THR A 358 28.21 6.41 -12.46
N VAL A 359 27.44 6.03 -11.44
CA VAL A 359 26.00 6.32 -11.34
C VAL A 359 25.85 7.68 -10.67
N ASN A 360 25.48 8.70 -11.45
CA ASN A 360 25.32 10.06 -10.92
C ASN A 360 23.94 10.29 -10.29
N GLY A 361 22.93 9.52 -10.70
CA GLY A 361 21.57 9.69 -10.23
C GLY A 361 20.60 8.73 -10.91
N ILE A 362 19.33 8.93 -10.61
CA ILE A 362 18.21 8.15 -11.13
C ILE A 362 17.42 9.06 -12.09
N ASN A 363 17.30 8.64 -13.35
CA ASN A 363 16.47 9.35 -14.33
C ASN A 363 14.99 9.23 -13.93
N GLY A 364 14.25 10.35 -13.97
CA GLY A 364 12.85 10.40 -13.53
C GLY A 364 12.66 10.70 -12.04
N ALA A 365 13.74 10.75 -11.24
CA ALA A 365 13.73 11.13 -9.83
C ALA A 365 14.87 12.12 -9.55
N THR A 366 14.89 13.24 -10.30
CA THR A 366 16.03 14.17 -10.32
C THR A 366 16.21 14.98 -9.05
N ASP A 367 15.11 15.29 -8.35
CA ASP A 367 15.14 16.07 -7.12
C ASP A 367 14.68 15.21 -5.94
N GLY A 368 15.50 15.10 -4.88
CA GLY A 368 15.14 14.41 -3.65
C GLY A 368 15.59 12.95 -3.55
N VAL A 369 16.42 12.46 -4.47
CA VAL A 369 17.10 11.17 -4.31
C VAL A 369 18.17 11.29 -3.22
N THR A 370 18.11 10.43 -2.20
CA THR A 370 19.10 10.32 -1.14
C THR A 370 19.57 8.88 -0.99
N ASP A 371 20.65 8.66 -0.26
CA ASP A 371 21.20 7.35 0.09
C ASP A 371 21.41 6.43 -1.14
N LEU A 372 21.84 7.04 -2.26
CA LEU A 372 22.16 6.28 -3.48
C LEU A 372 23.40 5.42 -3.24
N ALA A 373 23.25 4.12 -3.34
CA ALA A 373 24.30 3.15 -3.18
C ALA A 373 24.23 2.06 -4.26
N CYS A 374 25.37 1.64 -4.76
CA CYS A 374 25.47 0.67 -5.83
C CYS A 374 26.33 -0.53 -5.42
N THR A 375 25.94 -1.72 -5.87
CA THR A 375 26.75 -2.92 -5.77
C THR A 375 26.98 -3.50 -7.16
N TRP A 376 28.23 -3.53 -7.59
CA TRP A 376 28.66 -4.00 -8.88
C TRP A 376 29.14 -5.45 -8.79
N ASN A 377 28.54 -6.33 -9.55
CA ASN A 377 28.89 -7.73 -9.57
C ASN A 377 29.34 -8.15 -10.97
N MET A 378 30.43 -8.89 -11.00
CA MET A 378 30.94 -9.55 -12.20
C MET A 378 30.54 -11.02 -12.15
N PRO A 379 30.07 -11.61 -13.24
CA PRO A 379 29.77 -13.03 -13.27
C PRO A 379 31.02 -13.88 -12.95
N ASP A 380 30.83 -15.04 -12.36
CA ASP A 380 31.89 -15.97 -12.06
C ASP A 380 32.58 -16.45 -13.34
N GLY A 381 33.87 -16.64 -13.25
CA GLY A 381 34.67 -17.19 -14.38
C GLY A 381 35.02 -16.22 -15.49
N VAL A 382 34.69 -14.93 -15.33
CA VAL A 382 35.12 -13.89 -16.30
C VAL A 382 36.64 -13.73 -16.23
N SER A 383 37.29 -13.76 -17.40
CA SER A 383 38.72 -13.50 -17.53
C SER A 383 38.94 -12.28 -18.42
N GLY A 384 39.98 -11.50 -18.13
CA GLY A 384 40.41 -10.39 -18.95
C GLY A 384 39.62 -9.07 -18.74
N ILE A 385 38.68 -9.06 -17.80
CA ILE A 385 38.02 -7.87 -17.28
C ILE A 385 37.97 -8.01 -15.77
N ALA A 386 38.36 -6.99 -15.02
CA ALA A 386 38.34 -7.00 -13.56
C ALA A 386 38.05 -5.64 -12.99
N PHE A 387 37.43 -5.62 -11.80
CA PHE A 387 37.29 -4.40 -11.01
C PHE A 387 38.54 -4.14 -10.14
N ASP A 388 38.87 -2.90 -9.92
CA ASP A 388 39.99 -2.43 -9.12
C ASP A 388 39.44 -1.69 -7.88
N GLY A 389 39.28 -2.41 -6.76
CA GLY A 389 38.85 -1.85 -5.48
C GLY A 389 37.43 -2.26 -5.06
N GLU A 390 36.76 -1.37 -4.28
CA GLU A 390 35.44 -1.65 -3.73
C GLU A 390 34.36 -1.64 -4.82
N THR A 391 33.45 -2.60 -4.73
CA THR A 391 32.31 -2.74 -5.64
C THR A 391 30.97 -2.66 -4.94
N THR A 392 30.93 -2.56 -3.61
CA THR A 392 29.71 -2.56 -2.78
C THR A 392 29.56 -1.23 -2.06
N GLY A 393 28.35 -0.64 -2.12
CA GLY A 393 28.03 0.62 -1.47
C GLY A 393 28.61 1.87 -2.17
N VAL A 394 29.20 1.70 -3.36
CA VAL A 394 29.91 2.76 -4.09
C VAL A 394 29.19 3.15 -5.37
N THR A 395 28.99 4.44 -5.63
CA THR A 395 28.40 4.94 -6.89
C THR A 395 29.39 4.90 -8.05
N THR A 396 30.68 4.82 -7.78
CA THR A 396 31.73 4.77 -8.80
C THR A 396 32.55 3.50 -8.64
N VAL A 397 32.74 2.74 -9.73
CA VAL A 397 33.61 1.58 -9.80
C VAL A 397 34.70 1.81 -10.83
N LYS A 398 35.91 1.32 -10.56
CA LYS A 398 37.04 1.31 -11.50
C LYS A 398 37.40 -0.11 -11.87
N GLY A 399 38.02 -0.26 -13.03
CA GLY A 399 38.48 -1.55 -13.49
C GLY A 399 39.39 -1.45 -14.69
N HIS A 400 39.82 -2.63 -15.16
CA HIS A 400 40.69 -2.73 -16.32
C HIS A 400 40.29 -3.87 -17.23
N VAL A 401 40.65 -3.74 -18.50
CA VAL A 401 40.47 -4.73 -19.57
C VAL A 401 41.80 -5.23 -20.02
N THR A 402 42.03 -6.55 -19.97
CA THR A 402 43.14 -7.25 -20.59
C THR A 402 42.67 -8.22 -21.69
N ALA A 403 41.35 -8.33 -21.87
CA ALA A 403 40.75 -9.15 -22.93
C ALA A 403 40.94 -8.48 -24.28
N SER A 404 41.08 -9.28 -25.33
CA SER A 404 41.07 -8.84 -26.72
C SER A 404 39.70 -8.32 -27.13
N ALA A 405 39.67 -7.59 -28.24
CA ALA A 405 38.43 -7.10 -28.85
C ALA A 405 37.37 -8.21 -29.07
N GLY A 406 36.08 -7.84 -28.95
CA GLY A 406 34.94 -8.75 -29.15
C GLY A 406 34.53 -9.55 -27.90
N LYS A 407 35.16 -9.36 -26.73
CA LYS A 407 34.71 -9.94 -25.47
C LYS A 407 33.49 -9.15 -24.95
N THR A 408 32.43 -9.85 -24.59
CA THR A 408 31.24 -9.26 -23.97
C THR A 408 31.01 -9.90 -22.60
N VAL A 409 30.67 -9.06 -21.60
CA VAL A 409 30.35 -9.47 -20.24
C VAL A 409 29.13 -8.69 -19.75
N ASP A 410 28.17 -9.38 -19.17
CA ASP A 410 27.00 -8.77 -18.52
C ASP A 410 27.30 -8.58 -17.02
N LEU A 411 27.56 -7.36 -16.62
CA LEU A 411 27.73 -6.96 -15.23
C LEU A 411 26.36 -6.77 -14.59
N SER A 412 26.18 -7.26 -13.36
CA SER A 412 24.97 -6.97 -12.58
C SER A 412 25.22 -5.79 -11.66
N LEU A 413 24.41 -4.76 -11.77
CA LEU A 413 24.47 -3.53 -10.98
C LEU A 413 23.21 -3.41 -10.13
N LEU A 414 23.34 -3.70 -8.84
CA LEU A 414 22.28 -3.49 -7.86
C LEU A 414 22.37 -2.04 -7.34
N VAL A 415 21.28 -1.28 -7.47
CA VAL A 415 21.18 0.10 -7.01
C VAL A 415 20.08 0.21 -5.97
N THR A 416 20.39 0.90 -4.87
CA THR A 416 19.43 1.26 -3.82
C THR A 416 19.42 2.76 -3.63
N TRP A 417 18.23 3.35 -3.41
CA TRP A 417 18.10 4.78 -3.15
C TRP A 417 16.84 5.09 -2.34
N GLN A 418 16.76 6.28 -1.75
CA GLN A 418 15.53 6.81 -1.17
C GLN A 418 14.97 7.93 -2.04
N TYR A 419 13.66 7.94 -2.18
CA TYR A 419 12.95 8.97 -2.92
C TYR A 419 11.54 9.16 -2.35
N ASN A 420 11.15 10.40 -2.04
CA ASN A 420 9.85 10.74 -1.43
C ASN A 420 9.51 9.89 -0.19
N GLY A 421 10.50 9.59 0.65
CA GLY A 421 10.34 8.83 1.89
C GLY A 421 10.18 7.32 1.71
N ALA A 422 10.27 6.80 0.49
CA ALA A 422 10.30 5.38 0.18
C ALA A 422 11.72 4.92 -0.19
N THR A 423 12.04 3.67 0.13
CA THR A 423 13.29 3.02 -0.28
C THR A 423 13.04 2.18 -1.52
N TYR A 424 13.87 2.38 -2.52
CA TYR A 424 13.84 1.65 -3.78
C TYR A 424 15.08 0.78 -3.92
N LYS A 425 14.93 -0.33 -4.63
CA LYS A 425 16.00 -1.26 -4.92
C LYS A 425 15.77 -1.87 -6.31
N ARG A 426 16.76 -1.75 -7.18
CA ARG A 426 16.65 -2.27 -8.54
C ARG A 426 17.99 -2.81 -9.03
N THR A 427 17.92 -3.90 -9.82
CA THR A 427 19.08 -4.46 -10.49
C THR A 427 19.05 -4.07 -11.96
N TYR A 428 20.18 -3.62 -12.46
CA TYR A 428 20.41 -3.27 -13.86
C TYR A 428 21.48 -4.18 -14.44
N THR A 429 21.45 -4.36 -15.75
CA THR A 429 22.50 -5.06 -16.50
C THR A 429 23.38 -4.02 -17.19
N VAL A 430 24.68 -4.09 -16.98
CA VAL A 430 25.67 -3.30 -17.73
C VAL A 430 26.44 -4.25 -18.62
N LYS A 431 26.09 -4.25 -19.89
CA LYS A 431 26.76 -5.08 -20.93
C LYS A 431 28.02 -4.39 -21.42
N LEU A 432 29.15 -4.87 -20.99
CA LEU A 432 30.46 -4.34 -21.35
C LEU A 432 31.04 -5.14 -22.51
N THR A 433 31.34 -4.47 -23.62
CA THR A 433 31.94 -5.07 -24.80
C THR A 433 33.32 -4.45 -25.06
N THR A 434 34.31 -5.28 -25.35
CA THR A 434 35.65 -4.82 -25.74
C THR A 434 35.73 -4.64 -27.25
N ASP A 435 36.37 -3.56 -27.70
CA ASP A 435 36.56 -3.25 -29.11
C ASP A 435 38.02 -3.03 -29.43
N ASP A 436 38.37 -3.13 -30.72
CA ASP A 436 39.72 -2.92 -31.20
C ASP A 436 40.17 -1.47 -30.95
N LEU A 437 41.30 -1.29 -30.30
CA LEU A 437 41.84 0.02 -29.98
C LEU A 437 42.05 0.88 -31.25
N THR A 438 42.30 0.30 -32.38
CA THR A 438 42.49 0.99 -33.67
C THR A 438 41.26 1.68 -34.18
N ASN A 439 40.06 1.34 -33.67
CA ASN A 439 38.79 2.00 -33.99
C ASN A 439 38.64 3.38 -33.33
N TYR A 440 39.53 3.75 -32.41
CA TYR A 440 39.43 5.01 -31.67
C TYR A 440 40.29 6.13 -32.28
N PRO A 441 39.68 7.31 -32.55
CA PRO A 441 40.34 8.37 -33.29
C PRO A 441 41.63 8.91 -32.63
N LEU A 442 41.71 8.93 -31.31
CA LEU A 442 42.90 9.39 -30.59
C LEU A 442 44.08 8.44 -30.81
N TYR A 443 43.83 7.14 -30.86
CA TYR A 443 44.86 6.16 -31.20
C TYR A 443 45.40 6.40 -32.61
N ILE A 444 44.55 6.57 -33.60
CA ILE A 444 44.93 6.81 -35.00
C ILE A 444 45.77 8.06 -35.11
N LYS A 445 45.45 9.15 -34.41
CA LYS A 445 46.24 10.38 -34.42
C LYS A 445 47.62 10.19 -33.81
N GLN A 446 47.71 9.48 -32.69
CA GLN A 446 49.01 9.22 -32.04
C GLN A 446 49.90 8.28 -32.83
N THR A 447 49.35 7.22 -33.40
CA THR A 447 50.09 6.27 -34.24
C THR A 447 50.63 6.96 -35.49
N ARG A 448 49.82 7.77 -36.14
CA ARG A 448 50.27 8.60 -37.27
C ARG A 448 51.37 9.61 -36.88
N ALA A 449 51.23 10.23 -35.72
CA ALA A 449 52.26 11.16 -35.25
C ALA A 449 53.59 10.45 -34.91
N SER A 450 53.54 9.23 -34.44
CA SER A 450 54.74 8.40 -34.19
C SER A 450 55.39 7.87 -35.47
N GLU A 451 54.62 7.58 -36.51
CA GLU A 451 55.12 7.16 -37.83
C GLU A 451 55.74 8.30 -38.63
N PHE A 452 55.26 9.55 -38.46
CA PHE A 452 55.86 10.72 -39.17
C PHE A 452 57.03 11.34 -38.42
N GLY A 453 57.50 10.78 -37.34
CA GLY A 453 58.72 11.14 -36.64
C GLY A 453 58.73 12.58 -36.05
N LEU A 454 59.69 12.77 -35.15
CA LEU A 454 59.95 14.03 -34.45
C LEU A 454 60.12 15.26 -35.38
N ASP A 455 60.33 15.03 -36.68
CA ASP A 455 60.55 16.09 -37.69
C ASP A 455 59.29 16.92 -37.99
N TYR A 456 58.08 16.37 -37.90
CA TYR A 456 56.85 17.12 -38.11
C TYR A 456 56.54 18.06 -36.94
N LEU A 457 56.73 17.57 -35.71
CA LEU A 457 56.56 18.40 -34.52
C LEU A 457 57.65 19.52 -34.43
N ARG A 458 58.85 19.24 -34.89
CA ARG A 458 59.90 20.21 -34.99
C ARG A 458 59.59 21.31 -36.04
N HIS A 459 58.99 20.93 -37.14
CA HIS A 459 58.62 21.86 -38.21
C HIS A 459 57.44 22.81 -37.79
N GLU A 460 56.43 22.25 -37.09
CA GLU A 460 55.33 23.06 -36.55
C GLU A 460 55.79 23.99 -35.42
N MET A 461 56.60 23.52 -34.48
CA MET A 461 57.17 24.39 -33.44
C MET A 461 58.05 25.50 -33.99
N LEU A 462 58.89 25.23 -35.02
CA LEU A 462 59.69 26.26 -35.68
C LEU A 462 58.83 27.30 -36.39
N ASN A 463 57.68 26.96 -36.90
CA ASN A 463 56.73 27.90 -37.54
C ASN A 463 55.93 28.74 -36.53
N MET A 464 55.70 28.24 -35.32
CA MET A 464 55.07 29.02 -34.24
C MET A 464 56.00 30.07 -33.62
N PHE A 465 57.30 29.90 -33.68
CA PHE A 465 58.29 30.89 -33.22
C PHE A 465 58.76 31.89 -34.28
N LYS A 466 58.26 31.79 -35.52
CA LYS A 466 58.48 32.73 -36.59
C LYS A 466 57.37 33.76 -36.88
N LYS A 467 56.31 33.69 -36.09
CA LYS A 467 55.30 34.73 -36.04
C LYS A 467 55.39 35.49 -34.68
#